data_476977e38581ed90c70fbc7cbfa46bf4
#
_entry.id   476977e38581ed90c70fbc7cbfa46bf4
#
_cell.length_a   1.000
_cell.length_b   1.000
_cell.length_c   1.000
_cell.angle_alpha   90.00
_cell.angle_beta   90.00
_cell.angle_gamma   90.00
#
_symmetry.space_group_name_H-M   'P 1'
#
loop_
_entity.id
_entity.type
_entity.pdbx_description
1 polymer ?
#
loop_
_entity_poly.entity_id
_entity_poly.type
_entity_poly.pdbx_seq_one_letter_code
_entity_poly.pdbx_strand_id
1 'polypeptide(L)'
;LFGQVDGTGNPAADTPHLDRVVWGVGAEQVGVTPWIADGTSVVIRRIEMLMDTWDELDRPAKEKVIGRRLGTGAPLTGEQEHDEPDFDAVGPTGFPVISDIAHLQRARGEEPEYGMLRRGYNYDDPRGALEAGSGLIFAAYQADVDRQFVPVQARLAESDHLNLWTVPVGSAVFAIPPGCAEGGFVGDALFA
;
A
#
# COMPACT_ATOMS: atom_id res chain seq x y z
N LEU A 1 -8.87 10.92 2.61
CA LEU A 1 -8.63 12.36 2.75
C LEU A 1 -8.27 12.99 1.41
N PHE A 2 -7.29 12.53 0.69
CA PHE A 2 -6.88 13.13 -0.59
C PHE A 2 -7.90 13.00 -1.74
N GLY A 3 -9.06 12.40 -1.51
CA GLY A 3 -10.12 12.25 -2.51
C GLY A 3 -9.92 11.11 -3.50
N GLN A 4 -8.91 10.28 -3.32
CA GLN A 4 -8.64 9.12 -4.17
C GLN A 4 -9.50 7.92 -3.80
N VAL A 5 -9.82 7.07 -4.78
CA VAL A 5 -10.41 5.75 -4.54
C VAL A 5 -9.38 4.89 -3.81
N ASP A 6 -9.78 4.30 -2.69
CA ASP A 6 -8.90 3.47 -1.87
C ASP A 6 -9.04 1.99 -2.25
N GLY A 7 -7.96 1.23 -2.05
CA GLY A 7 -7.93 -0.21 -2.25
C GLY A 7 -7.70 -0.70 -3.67
N THR A 8 -7.62 0.19 -4.65
CA THR A 8 -7.28 -0.18 -6.03
C THR A 8 -5.92 -0.88 -6.09
N GLY A 9 -5.86 -2.03 -6.76
CA GLY A 9 -4.67 -2.87 -6.84
C GLY A 9 -4.47 -3.80 -5.62
N ASN A 10 -5.43 -3.87 -4.69
CA ASN A 10 -5.46 -4.96 -3.71
C ASN A 10 -5.72 -6.30 -4.42
N PRO A 11 -5.14 -7.41 -3.93
CA PRO A 11 -5.53 -8.72 -4.42
C PRO A 11 -7.03 -8.94 -4.18
N ALA A 12 -7.70 -9.53 -5.18
CA ALA A 12 -9.12 -9.83 -5.07
C ALA A 12 -9.37 -10.87 -3.98
N ALA A 13 -10.49 -10.72 -3.25
CA ALA A 13 -10.90 -11.65 -2.23
C ALA A 13 -11.08 -13.07 -2.80
N ASP A 14 -10.83 -14.07 -1.95
CA ASP A 14 -11.03 -15.49 -2.26
C ASP A 14 -10.25 -15.98 -3.51
N THR A 15 -9.06 -15.43 -3.73
CA THR A 15 -8.18 -15.83 -4.84
C THR A 15 -6.89 -16.47 -4.33
N PRO A 16 -6.31 -17.43 -5.11
CA PRO A 16 -4.99 -17.96 -4.80
C PRO A 16 -3.87 -16.90 -4.75
N HIS A 17 -4.08 -15.75 -5.39
CA HIS A 17 -3.16 -14.63 -5.32
C HIS A 17 -3.19 -13.98 -3.95
N LEU A 18 -4.39 -13.72 -3.39
CA LEU A 18 -4.53 -13.22 -2.01
C LEU A 18 -3.85 -14.16 -1.02
N ASP A 19 -4.10 -15.46 -1.14
CA ASP A 19 -3.51 -16.46 -0.23
C ASP A 19 -1.99 -16.43 -0.25
N ARG A 20 -1.38 -16.33 -1.43
CA ARG A 20 0.08 -16.25 -1.56
C ARG A 20 0.66 -14.97 -0.98
N VAL A 21 0.04 -13.82 -1.27
CA VAL A 21 0.62 -12.53 -0.86
C VAL A 21 0.39 -12.21 0.60
N VAL A 22 -0.66 -12.75 1.22
CA VAL A 22 -1.01 -12.47 2.62
C VAL A 22 -0.56 -13.58 3.56
N TRP A 23 -0.87 -14.84 3.24
CA TRP A 23 -0.65 -15.97 4.14
C TRP A 23 0.62 -16.78 3.82
N GLY A 24 1.25 -16.51 2.69
CA GLY A 24 2.39 -17.31 2.24
C GLY A 24 2.02 -18.75 1.86
N VAL A 25 0.75 -19.04 1.60
CA VAL A 25 0.28 -20.39 1.22
C VAL A 25 0.90 -20.80 -0.12
N GLY A 26 1.49 -21.98 -0.15
CA GLY A 26 2.23 -22.50 -1.29
C GLY A 26 3.66 -22.00 -1.39
N ALA A 27 4.09 -21.15 -0.47
CA ALA A 27 5.48 -20.92 -0.28
C ALA A 27 6.08 -22.08 0.51
N GLU A 28 6.66 -23.01 -0.19
CA GLU A 28 7.84 -23.72 0.30
C GLU A 28 8.94 -22.64 0.45
N GLN A 29 8.63 -21.63 1.25
CA GLN A 29 9.50 -20.47 1.46
C GLN A 29 10.66 -20.95 2.31
N VAL A 30 11.76 -21.07 1.66
CA VAL A 30 13.06 -21.16 2.28
C VAL A 30 13.17 -20.00 3.27
N GLY A 31 13.02 -20.27 4.56
CA GLY A 31 13.22 -19.29 5.63
C GLY A 31 12.00 -18.87 6.45
N VAL A 32 10.78 -19.35 6.16
CA VAL A 32 9.65 -19.13 7.06
C VAL A 32 9.83 -19.99 8.31
N THR A 33 9.90 -19.34 9.46
CA THR A 33 9.95 -20.05 10.73
C THR A 33 8.63 -20.78 10.97
N PRO A 34 8.63 -22.06 11.41
CA PRO A 34 7.42 -22.88 11.49
C PRO A 34 6.28 -22.25 12.30
N TRP A 35 6.59 -21.42 13.29
CA TRP A 35 5.60 -20.81 14.17
C TRP A 35 4.69 -19.77 13.49
N ILE A 36 5.08 -19.23 12.32
CA ILE A 36 4.28 -18.29 11.54
C ILE A 36 3.69 -18.92 10.27
N ALA A 37 3.90 -20.20 10.05
CA ALA A 37 3.24 -20.92 8.96
C ALA A 37 1.72 -20.72 9.06
N ASP A 38 1.06 -20.39 7.96
CA ASP A 38 -0.35 -20.01 7.88
C ASP A 38 -0.73 -18.73 8.68
N GLY A 39 0.27 -18.00 9.15
CA GLY A 39 0.13 -16.66 9.70
C GLY A 39 0.40 -15.58 8.65
N THR A 40 0.55 -14.34 9.11
CA THR A 40 0.88 -13.20 8.26
C THR A 40 1.70 -12.17 9.03
N SER A 41 2.13 -11.13 8.36
CA SER A 41 2.67 -9.94 8.99
C SER A 41 1.82 -8.72 8.67
N VAL A 42 1.87 -7.71 9.52
CA VAL A 42 1.25 -6.41 9.26
C VAL A 42 2.24 -5.28 9.51
N VAL A 43 2.32 -4.39 8.55
CA VAL A 43 2.97 -3.08 8.72
C VAL A 43 1.89 -2.06 8.97
N ILE A 44 2.00 -1.35 10.10
CA ILE A 44 1.10 -0.24 10.43
C ILE A 44 1.92 1.05 10.40
N ARG A 45 1.42 2.04 9.67
CA ARG A 45 2.02 3.38 9.63
C ARG A 45 0.99 4.44 9.94
N ARG A 46 1.34 5.39 10.78
CA ARG A 46 0.60 6.63 10.92
C ARG A 46 1.25 7.67 10.00
N ILE A 47 0.47 8.17 9.07
CA ILE A 47 0.92 9.10 8.04
C ILE A 47 0.08 10.36 8.17
N GLU A 48 0.72 11.47 8.48
CA GLU A 48 0.08 12.78 8.47
C GLU A 48 -0.06 13.28 7.03
N MET A 49 -1.20 13.88 6.73
CA MET A 49 -1.52 14.41 5.41
C MET A 49 -1.61 15.93 5.46
N LEU A 50 -0.75 16.60 4.70
CA LEU A 50 -0.69 18.06 4.63
C LEU A 50 -1.82 18.59 3.74
N MET A 51 -3.03 18.62 4.31
CA MET A 51 -4.27 18.90 3.56
C MET A 51 -4.32 20.31 3.01
N ASP A 52 -3.82 21.32 3.73
CA ASP A 52 -3.87 22.71 3.31
C ASP A 52 -3.15 22.91 1.96
N THR A 53 -1.91 22.42 1.87
CA THR A 53 -1.11 22.51 0.63
C THR A 53 -1.57 21.54 -0.45
N TRP A 54 -2.18 20.39 -0.07
CA TRP A 54 -2.81 19.49 -1.03
C TRP A 54 -4.03 20.14 -1.69
N ASP A 55 -4.81 20.89 -0.94
CA ASP A 55 -6.03 21.54 -1.45
C ASP A 55 -5.78 22.77 -2.30
N GLU A 56 -4.55 23.29 -2.28
CA GLU A 56 -4.08 24.31 -3.26
C GLU A 56 -3.92 23.75 -4.68
N LEU A 57 -3.75 22.43 -4.82
CA LEU A 57 -3.64 21.79 -6.13
C LEU A 57 -4.99 21.74 -6.84
N ASP A 58 -5.00 22.03 -8.11
CA ASP A 58 -6.13 21.74 -8.98
C ASP A 58 -6.29 20.23 -9.21
N ARG A 59 -7.46 19.83 -9.70
CA ARG A 59 -7.75 18.42 -9.96
C ARG A 59 -6.75 17.74 -10.91
N PRO A 60 -6.35 18.33 -12.05
CA PRO A 60 -5.34 17.73 -12.92
C PRO A 60 -3.99 17.51 -12.24
N ALA A 61 -3.55 18.42 -11.38
CA ALA A 61 -2.32 18.26 -10.63
C ALA A 61 -2.41 17.11 -9.63
N LYS A 62 -3.50 17.04 -8.86
CA LYS A 62 -3.77 15.91 -7.93
C LYS A 62 -3.75 14.57 -8.66
N GLU A 63 -4.43 14.47 -9.80
CA GLU A 63 -4.47 13.26 -10.63
C GLU A 63 -3.09 12.86 -11.17
N LYS A 64 -2.26 13.84 -11.55
CA LYS A 64 -0.87 13.59 -12.01
C LYS A 64 0.04 13.10 -10.89
N VAL A 65 -0.07 13.66 -9.69
CA VAL A 65 0.72 13.21 -8.52
C VAL A 65 0.44 11.74 -8.22
N ILE A 66 -0.82 11.34 -8.27
CA ILE A 66 -1.22 9.96 -7.98
C ILE A 66 -1.01 9.04 -9.18
N GLY A 67 -1.22 9.52 -10.42
CA GLY A 67 -1.23 8.72 -11.64
C GLY A 67 -2.62 8.14 -11.97
N ARG A 68 -3.66 8.54 -11.23
CA ARG A 68 -5.04 8.06 -11.37
C ARG A 68 -6.04 9.20 -11.34
N ARG A 69 -7.19 8.98 -11.99
CA ARG A 69 -8.34 9.90 -11.95
C ARG A 69 -9.00 9.87 -10.58
N LEU A 70 -9.25 11.04 -10.00
CA LEU A 70 -9.90 11.19 -8.69
C LEU A 70 -11.28 10.53 -8.61
N GLY A 71 -12.11 10.74 -9.63
CA GLY A 71 -13.52 10.33 -9.57
C GLY A 71 -13.76 8.85 -9.83
N THR A 72 -12.90 8.20 -10.62
CA THR A 72 -13.10 6.81 -11.07
C THR A 72 -12.05 5.85 -10.53
N GLY A 73 -10.90 6.35 -10.06
CA GLY A 73 -9.75 5.52 -9.71
C GLY A 73 -8.99 4.95 -10.91
N ALA A 74 -9.47 5.19 -12.14
CA ALA A 74 -8.82 4.72 -13.36
C ALA A 74 -7.38 5.27 -13.47
N PRO A 75 -6.41 4.49 -13.95
CA PRO A 75 -5.11 5.05 -14.32
C PRO A 75 -5.29 6.14 -15.38
N LEU A 76 -4.38 7.10 -15.46
CA LEU A 76 -4.49 8.20 -16.45
C LEU A 76 -4.48 7.70 -17.90
N THR A 77 -4.01 6.50 -18.13
CA THR A 77 -3.96 5.80 -19.42
C THR A 77 -5.14 4.84 -19.64
N GLY A 78 -6.09 4.74 -18.70
CA GLY A 78 -7.25 3.86 -18.76
C GLY A 78 -8.57 4.59 -18.51
N GLU A 79 -9.66 3.86 -18.54
CA GLU A 79 -11.02 4.36 -18.32
C GLU A 79 -11.70 3.76 -17.09
N GLN A 80 -11.32 2.54 -16.70
CA GLN A 80 -11.87 1.79 -15.57
C GLN A 80 -10.85 1.73 -14.41
N GLU A 81 -11.32 1.61 -13.17
CA GLU A 81 -10.48 1.53 -11.97
C GLU A 81 -9.41 0.43 -12.06
N HIS A 82 -9.78 -0.73 -12.58
CA HIS A 82 -8.93 -1.91 -12.63
C HIS A 82 -8.19 -2.10 -13.97
N ASP A 83 -8.25 -1.10 -14.86
CA ASP A 83 -7.45 -1.15 -16.08
C ASP A 83 -5.95 -1.19 -15.74
N GLU A 84 -5.19 -1.94 -16.55
CA GLU A 84 -3.75 -1.95 -16.44
C GLU A 84 -3.17 -0.60 -16.87
N PRO A 85 -2.35 0.05 -16.05
CA PRO A 85 -1.69 1.29 -16.42
C PRO A 85 -0.64 1.03 -17.50
N ASP A 86 -0.67 1.81 -18.57
CA ASP A 86 0.38 1.86 -19.58
C ASP A 86 1.40 2.94 -19.21
N PHE A 87 2.54 2.51 -18.67
CA PHE A 87 3.60 3.42 -18.23
C PHE A 87 4.47 3.95 -19.37
N ASP A 88 4.41 3.35 -20.55
CA ASP A 88 5.14 3.78 -21.74
C ASP A 88 4.33 4.77 -22.59
N ALA A 89 3.06 4.98 -22.26
CA ALA A 89 2.20 5.90 -22.97
C ALA A 89 2.70 7.34 -22.91
N VAL A 90 2.85 7.95 -24.09
CA VAL A 90 3.33 9.34 -24.24
C VAL A 90 2.20 10.24 -24.70
N GLY A 91 2.06 11.37 -24.06
CA GLY A 91 1.06 12.37 -24.41
C GLY A 91 1.44 13.20 -25.66
N PRO A 92 0.53 14.07 -26.15
CA PRO A 92 0.77 14.89 -27.34
C PRO A 92 1.99 15.82 -27.24
N THR A 93 2.44 16.11 -26.03
CA THR A 93 3.60 16.97 -25.75
C THR A 93 4.92 16.22 -25.68
N GLY A 94 4.92 14.89 -25.89
CA GLY A 94 6.11 14.06 -25.81
C GLY A 94 6.51 13.61 -24.39
N PHE A 95 5.73 13.97 -23.37
CA PHE A 95 5.96 13.53 -21.98
C PHE A 95 5.10 12.31 -21.63
N PRO A 96 5.55 11.44 -20.71
CA PRO A 96 4.75 10.33 -20.20
C PRO A 96 3.38 10.81 -19.68
N VAL A 97 2.32 10.05 -19.95
CA VAL A 97 0.98 10.32 -19.42
C VAL A 97 0.96 10.11 -17.90
N ILE A 98 1.58 9.01 -17.44
CA ILE A 98 1.85 8.74 -16.03
C ILE A 98 3.33 9.04 -15.81
N SER A 99 3.62 10.00 -14.94
CA SER A 99 5.00 10.38 -14.63
C SER A 99 5.73 9.26 -13.90
N ASP A 100 7.04 9.13 -14.10
CA ASP A 100 7.94 8.22 -13.41
C ASP A 100 8.01 8.45 -11.88
N ILE A 101 7.65 9.65 -11.43
CA ILE A 101 7.54 10.02 -10.01
C ILE A 101 6.10 9.97 -9.47
N ALA A 102 5.11 9.58 -10.28
CA ALA A 102 3.74 9.42 -9.83
C ALA A 102 3.63 8.25 -8.83
N HIS A 103 2.79 8.41 -7.81
CA HIS A 103 2.59 7.39 -6.77
C HIS A 103 2.27 6.00 -7.36
N LEU A 104 1.39 5.93 -8.36
CA LEU A 104 1.03 4.67 -9.03
C LEU A 104 2.25 3.97 -9.64
N GLN A 105 3.11 4.71 -10.33
CA GLN A 105 4.33 4.20 -10.95
C GLN A 105 5.31 3.67 -9.89
N ARG A 106 5.50 4.44 -8.81
CA ARG A 106 6.44 4.09 -7.74
C ARG A 106 5.94 2.97 -6.84
N ALA A 107 4.64 2.93 -6.57
CA ALA A 107 4.02 1.90 -5.72
C ALA A 107 3.91 0.54 -6.42
N ARG A 108 3.88 0.50 -7.76
CA ARG A 108 3.73 -0.76 -8.49
C ARG A 108 5.01 -1.58 -8.42
N GLY A 109 4.89 -2.83 -7.99
CA GLY A 109 5.98 -3.80 -8.08
C GLY A 109 6.15 -4.33 -9.50
N GLU A 110 7.35 -4.77 -9.85
CA GLU A 110 7.65 -5.39 -11.14
C GLU A 110 7.04 -6.80 -11.24
N GLU A 111 6.88 -7.48 -10.11
CA GLU A 111 6.35 -8.83 -10.01
C GLU A 111 5.03 -8.87 -9.23
N PRO A 112 4.08 -9.75 -9.60
CA PRO A 112 2.83 -9.93 -8.86
C PRO A 112 3.03 -10.32 -7.39
N GLU A 113 4.17 -10.89 -7.06
CA GLU A 113 4.54 -11.34 -5.72
C GLU A 113 4.81 -10.19 -4.74
N TYR A 114 5.05 -8.97 -5.24
CA TYR A 114 5.17 -7.77 -4.41
C TYR A 114 3.83 -7.18 -3.95
N GLY A 115 2.74 -7.85 -4.28
CA GLY A 115 1.41 -7.49 -3.80
C GLY A 115 1.31 -7.54 -2.27
N MET A 116 0.43 -6.74 -1.72
CA MET A 116 0.05 -6.75 -0.30
C MET A 116 -1.41 -6.34 -0.18
N LEU A 117 -2.11 -6.83 0.85
CA LEU A 117 -3.46 -6.38 1.16
C LEU A 117 -3.38 -5.09 1.99
N ARG A 118 -3.78 -3.98 1.40
CA ARG A 118 -3.72 -2.67 2.05
C ARG A 118 -5.10 -2.25 2.55
N ARG A 119 -5.12 -1.73 3.77
CA ARG A 119 -6.31 -1.13 4.37
C ARG A 119 -5.92 0.22 4.97
N GLY A 120 -6.50 1.28 4.42
CA GLY A 120 -6.30 2.62 4.89
C GLY A 120 -7.49 3.07 5.75
N TYR A 121 -7.23 3.78 6.85
CA TYR A 121 -8.23 4.36 7.72
C TYR A 121 -7.91 5.83 7.93
N ASN A 122 -8.78 6.71 7.50
CA ASN A 122 -8.62 8.14 7.80
C ASN A 122 -8.74 8.36 9.30
N TYR A 123 -7.92 9.26 9.82
CA TYR A 123 -8.07 9.77 11.18
C TYR A 123 -8.11 11.30 11.16
N ASP A 124 -8.78 11.86 12.15
CA ASP A 124 -8.79 13.27 12.46
C ASP A 124 -8.59 13.41 13.96
N ASP A 125 -7.43 13.92 14.36
CA ASP A 125 -7.05 14.08 15.77
C ASP A 125 -6.71 15.56 16.03
N PRO A 126 -7.67 16.35 16.52
CA PRO A 126 -7.48 17.78 16.78
C PRO A 126 -6.47 18.07 17.89
N ARG A 127 -5.93 17.04 18.55
CA ARG A 127 -4.94 17.13 19.60
C ARG A 127 -3.61 16.49 19.23
N GLY A 128 -3.37 16.28 17.92
CA GLY A 128 -2.16 15.65 17.40
C GLY A 128 -0.88 16.25 17.96
N ALA A 129 0.15 15.43 18.13
CA ALA A 129 1.45 15.83 18.67
C ALA A 129 2.23 16.81 17.77
N LEU A 130 1.83 16.91 16.51
CA LEU A 130 2.27 17.89 15.53
C LEU A 130 0.99 18.61 15.08
N GLU A 131 1.03 19.90 14.90
CA GLU A 131 -0.10 20.83 14.79
C GLU A 131 -1.23 20.50 13.79
N ALA A 132 -1.07 19.49 12.94
CA ALA A 132 -2.10 19.03 12.01
C ALA A 132 -2.56 17.61 12.34
N GLY A 133 -3.82 17.50 12.74
CA GLY A 133 -4.40 16.29 13.28
C GLY A 133 -4.94 15.27 12.26
N SER A 134 -4.84 15.48 10.95
CA SER A 134 -5.51 14.65 9.96
C SER A 134 -4.54 13.77 9.17
N GLY A 135 -4.92 12.54 8.88
CA GLY A 135 -4.04 11.65 8.15
C GLY A 135 -4.62 10.26 7.89
N LEU A 136 -3.72 9.33 7.64
CA LEU A 136 -4.01 7.95 7.31
C LEU A 136 -3.31 7.00 8.28
N ILE A 137 -4.06 6.08 8.87
CA ILE A 137 -3.50 4.84 9.41
C ILE A 137 -3.45 3.86 8.25
N PHE A 138 -2.26 3.60 7.76
CA PHE A 138 -2.01 2.64 6.70
C PHE A 138 -1.67 1.29 7.33
N ALA A 139 -2.44 0.26 6.99
CA ALA A 139 -2.17 -1.11 7.37
C ALA A 139 -1.93 -1.94 6.11
N ALA A 140 -0.82 -2.64 6.03
CA ALA A 140 -0.49 -3.55 4.95
C ALA A 140 -0.22 -4.95 5.49
N TYR A 141 -0.96 -5.92 5.00
CA TYR A 141 -0.80 -7.33 5.32
C TYR A 141 -0.03 -8.02 4.20
N GLN A 142 1.00 -8.76 4.55
CA GLN A 142 1.85 -9.48 3.61
C GLN A 142 2.52 -10.68 4.27
N ALA A 143 2.80 -11.69 3.46
CA ALA A 143 3.49 -12.90 3.89
C ALA A 143 4.97 -12.63 4.26
N ASP A 144 5.62 -11.74 3.53
CA ASP A 144 7.05 -11.43 3.68
C ASP A 144 7.28 -9.91 3.57
N VAL A 145 7.59 -9.28 4.71
CA VAL A 145 7.82 -7.82 4.79
C VAL A 145 9.01 -7.40 3.92
N ASP A 146 10.09 -8.18 3.94
CA ASP A 146 11.34 -7.81 3.28
C ASP A 146 11.23 -7.93 1.75
N ARG A 147 10.42 -8.86 1.26
CA ARG A 147 10.20 -9.06 -0.18
C ARG A 147 9.08 -8.21 -0.75
N GLN A 148 8.07 -7.88 0.04
CA GLN A 148 6.87 -7.20 -0.44
C GLN A 148 6.84 -5.72 -0.05
N PHE A 149 6.83 -5.41 1.25
CA PHE A 149 6.70 -4.03 1.73
C PHE A 149 7.98 -3.21 1.53
N VAL A 150 9.14 -3.76 1.93
CA VAL A 150 10.41 -3.01 1.94
C VAL A 150 10.80 -2.49 0.56
N PRO A 151 10.77 -3.28 -0.54
CA PRO A 151 11.13 -2.79 -1.87
C PRO A 151 10.17 -1.69 -2.39
N VAL A 152 8.87 -1.85 -2.14
CA VAL A 152 7.87 -0.82 -2.50
C VAL A 152 8.15 0.47 -1.75
N GLN A 153 8.34 0.38 -0.42
CA GLN A 153 8.62 1.54 0.41
C GLN A 153 9.93 2.24 0.04
N ALA A 154 10.97 1.49 -0.35
CA ALA A 154 12.22 2.06 -0.82
C ALA A 154 12.02 2.89 -2.09
N ARG A 155 11.29 2.38 -3.09
CA ARG A 155 10.97 3.13 -4.31
C ARG A 155 10.12 4.38 -4.02
N LEU A 156 9.14 4.28 -3.13
CA LEU A 156 8.33 5.43 -2.72
C LEU A 156 9.19 6.49 -2.03
N ALA A 157 10.10 6.09 -1.16
CA ALA A 157 10.98 7.02 -0.45
C ALA A 157 11.98 7.72 -1.37
N GLU A 158 12.39 7.06 -2.46
CA GLU A 158 13.36 7.61 -3.41
C GLU A 158 12.82 8.81 -4.18
N SER A 159 11.62 8.73 -4.74
CA SER A 159 11.12 9.78 -5.65
C SER A 159 9.60 9.81 -5.84
N ASP A 160 8.80 9.33 -4.89
CA ASP A 160 7.35 9.50 -4.99
C ASP A 160 6.96 10.97 -4.77
N HIS A 161 6.30 11.56 -5.76
CA HIS A 161 5.86 12.95 -5.69
C HIS A 161 4.85 13.20 -4.55
N LEU A 162 4.10 12.17 -4.15
CA LEU A 162 3.16 12.25 -3.03
C LEU A 162 3.85 12.54 -1.67
N ASN A 163 5.15 12.28 -1.56
CA ASN A 163 5.93 12.59 -0.35
C ASN A 163 5.91 14.09 0.02
N LEU A 164 5.59 14.97 -0.91
CA LEU A 164 5.43 16.40 -0.62
C LEU A 164 4.24 16.72 0.29
N TRP A 165 3.26 15.81 0.35
CA TRP A 165 2.02 16.00 1.13
C TRP A 165 1.79 14.92 2.19
N THR A 166 2.76 14.02 2.39
CA THR A 166 2.66 12.94 3.38
C THR A 166 3.87 12.92 4.29
N VAL A 167 3.64 12.86 5.60
CA VAL A 167 4.68 12.77 6.61
C VAL A 167 4.46 11.53 7.47
N PRO A 168 5.30 10.49 7.33
CA PRO A 168 5.19 9.33 8.23
C PRO A 168 5.65 9.73 9.64
N VAL A 169 4.72 9.69 10.59
CA VAL A 169 4.97 10.08 12.00
C VAL A 169 5.09 8.88 12.94
N GLY A 170 4.77 7.69 12.47
CA GLY A 170 4.94 6.44 13.22
C GLY A 170 4.89 5.22 12.32
N SER A 171 5.63 4.19 12.66
CA SER A 171 5.65 2.91 11.95
C SER A 171 5.92 1.76 12.92
N ALA A 172 5.24 0.63 12.71
CA ALA A 172 5.46 -0.61 13.45
C ALA A 172 5.22 -1.81 12.54
N VAL A 173 5.91 -2.91 12.84
CA VAL A 173 5.75 -4.19 12.16
C VAL A 173 5.36 -5.23 13.21
N PHE A 174 4.34 -6.02 12.92
CA PHE A 174 3.88 -7.10 13.79
C PHE A 174 3.80 -8.40 13.01
N ALA A 175 4.21 -9.49 13.66
CA ALA A 175 3.89 -10.82 13.21
C ALA A 175 2.49 -11.20 13.74
N ILE A 176 1.69 -11.83 12.92
CA ILE A 176 0.37 -12.35 13.26
C ILE A 176 0.43 -13.87 13.13
N PRO A 177 0.55 -14.61 14.25
CA PRO A 177 0.59 -16.06 14.19
C PRO A 177 -0.73 -16.62 13.65
N PRO A 178 -0.73 -17.88 13.16
CA PRO A 178 -1.96 -18.54 12.75
C PRO A 178 -2.92 -18.72 13.92
N GLY A 179 -4.17 -19.04 13.60
CA GLY A 179 -5.12 -19.53 14.60
C GLY A 179 -4.64 -20.82 15.25
N CYS A 180 -5.16 -21.14 16.44
CA CYS A 180 -4.83 -22.37 17.14
C CYS A 180 -5.87 -23.48 16.90
N ALA A 181 -5.45 -24.72 17.06
CA ALA A 181 -6.35 -25.85 17.12
C ALA A 181 -7.19 -25.86 18.41
N GLU A 182 -8.25 -26.67 18.47
CA GLU A 182 -9.05 -26.86 19.68
C GLU A 182 -8.17 -27.36 20.84
N GLY A 183 -8.22 -26.63 21.96
CA GLY A 183 -7.41 -26.93 23.15
C GLY A 183 -6.01 -26.25 23.14
N GLY A 184 -5.64 -25.60 22.05
CA GLY A 184 -4.41 -24.80 21.95
C GLY A 184 -4.63 -23.31 22.27
N PHE A 185 -3.61 -22.51 22.03
CA PHE A 185 -3.67 -21.05 22.14
C PHE A 185 -2.88 -20.39 20.99
N VAL A 186 -3.24 -19.17 20.64
CA VAL A 186 -2.55 -18.42 19.57
C VAL A 186 -1.08 -18.25 19.93
N GLY A 187 -0.20 -18.72 19.03
CA GLY A 187 1.25 -18.67 19.23
C GLY A 187 1.83 -19.89 19.95
N ASP A 188 1.07 -20.96 20.20
CA ASP A 188 1.58 -22.20 20.81
C ASP A 188 2.75 -22.82 20.02
N ALA A 189 2.77 -22.65 18.68
CA ALA A 189 3.86 -23.08 17.84
C ALA A 189 5.21 -22.36 18.10
N LEU A 190 5.22 -21.27 18.86
CA LEU A 190 6.45 -20.62 19.31
C LEU A 190 7.19 -21.45 20.38
N PHE A 191 6.49 -22.37 21.04
CA PHE A 191 6.99 -23.15 22.16
C PHE A 191 7.12 -24.64 21.83
N ALA A 192 6.86 -25.01 20.57
CA ALA A 192 6.92 -26.38 20.08
C ALA A 192 8.34 -26.81 19.67
#